data_0bc7c141584df81dc0b33a00165f11e3
#
_entry.id   0bc7c141584df81dc0b33a00165f11e3
#
_cell.length_a   1.000
_cell.length_b   1.000
_cell.length_c   1.000
_cell.angle_alpha   90.00
_cell.angle_beta   90.00
_cell.angle_gamma   90.00
#
_symmetry.space_group_name_H-M   'P 1'
#
loop_
_entity.id
_entity.type
_entity.pdbx_description
1 polymer ?
#
loop_
_entity_poly.entity_id
_entity_poly.type
_entity_poly.pdbx_seq_one_letter_code
_entity_poly.pdbx_strand_id
1 'polypeptide(L)'
;MALFVVLSVFSGLKTFNLSFTNEIDPDLVIEPIHGKSISVTENEIQKLNNLKEILAYSFVVEERVVFNYGEKQLVANIKGIDSLYNKVTNIDKHILYGDWLLPNTNQVVLGQIISNNLSVGTYTDEHFLEVLAMKPGEGAFDSPEDAYNKFTLYPSGIYSLQNSDID
;
A
#
# COMPACT_ATOMS: atom_id res chain seq x y z
N MET A 1 -10.19 10.00 -43.35
CA MET A 1 -8.84 9.81 -42.78
C MET A 1 -8.70 10.40 -41.39
N ALA A 2 -8.99 11.70 -41.15
CA ALA A 2 -8.81 12.32 -39.82
C ALA A 2 -9.59 11.63 -38.69
N LEU A 3 -10.85 11.29 -38.90
CA LEU A 3 -11.68 10.61 -37.88
C LEU A 3 -11.14 9.24 -37.46
N PHE A 4 -10.64 8.49 -38.42
CA PHE A 4 -10.03 7.17 -38.14
C PHE A 4 -8.78 7.29 -37.25
N VAL A 5 -7.91 8.26 -37.53
CA VAL A 5 -6.71 8.54 -36.73
C VAL A 5 -7.10 8.94 -35.29
N VAL A 6 -8.08 9.85 -35.16
CA VAL A 6 -8.57 10.28 -33.83
C VAL A 6 -9.14 9.12 -33.03
N LEU A 7 -10.00 8.30 -33.62
CA LEU A 7 -10.60 7.14 -32.95
C LEU A 7 -9.55 6.09 -32.58
N SER A 8 -8.54 5.86 -33.45
CA SER A 8 -7.45 4.93 -33.18
C SER A 8 -6.59 5.39 -31.98
N VAL A 9 -6.26 6.70 -31.95
CA VAL A 9 -5.50 7.29 -30.83
C VAL A 9 -6.28 7.22 -29.54
N PHE A 10 -7.58 7.58 -29.55
CA PHE A 10 -8.44 7.46 -28.35
C PHE A 10 -8.58 6.03 -27.86
N SER A 11 -8.75 5.05 -28.76
CA SER A 11 -8.81 3.63 -28.40
C SER A 11 -7.51 3.16 -27.81
N GLY A 12 -6.36 3.53 -28.40
CA GLY A 12 -5.04 3.20 -27.89
C GLY A 12 -4.78 3.82 -26.50
N LEU A 13 -5.12 5.09 -26.33
CA LEU A 13 -4.96 5.80 -25.05
C LEU A 13 -5.86 5.20 -23.94
N LYS A 14 -7.09 4.83 -24.28
CA LYS A 14 -7.98 4.12 -23.34
C LYS A 14 -7.40 2.79 -22.89
N THR A 15 -6.94 1.98 -23.84
CA THR A 15 -6.32 0.66 -23.53
C THR A 15 -5.04 0.84 -22.70
N PHE A 16 -4.24 1.84 -23.03
CA PHE A 16 -3.02 2.19 -22.30
C PHE A 16 -3.34 2.62 -20.85
N ASN A 17 -4.29 3.54 -20.63
CA ASN A 17 -4.70 3.93 -19.29
C ASN A 17 -5.27 2.77 -18.46
N LEU A 18 -6.10 1.91 -19.08
CA LEU A 18 -6.65 0.74 -18.39
C LEU A 18 -5.59 -0.31 -18.04
N SER A 19 -4.49 -0.41 -18.80
CA SER A 19 -3.41 -1.35 -18.48
C SER A 19 -2.69 -0.98 -17.20
N PHE A 20 -2.56 0.30 -16.86
CA PHE A 20 -1.90 0.73 -15.63
C PHE A 20 -2.76 0.53 -14.36
N THR A 21 -4.08 0.66 -14.48
CA THR A 21 -5.00 0.49 -13.34
C THR A 21 -5.31 -0.98 -13.07
N ASN A 22 -5.27 -1.84 -14.06
CA ASN A 22 -5.68 -3.25 -13.91
C ASN A 22 -4.60 -4.19 -13.38
N GLU A 23 -3.32 -3.76 -13.30
CA GLU A 23 -2.23 -4.67 -12.89
C GLU A 23 -2.08 -4.79 -11.37
N ILE A 24 -2.55 -3.80 -10.62
CA ILE A 24 -2.35 -3.71 -9.17
C ILE A 24 -3.63 -3.51 -8.38
N ASP A 25 -4.68 -3.01 -9.02
CA ASP A 25 -5.98 -2.85 -8.38
C ASP A 25 -6.72 -4.18 -8.34
N PRO A 26 -7.28 -4.56 -7.19
CA PRO A 26 -8.13 -5.73 -7.12
C PRO A 26 -9.45 -5.49 -7.88
N ASP A 27 -10.04 -6.55 -8.44
CA ASP A 27 -11.32 -6.47 -9.16
C ASP A 27 -12.47 -5.96 -8.28
N LEU A 28 -12.38 -6.22 -6.96
CA LEU A 28 -13.38 -5.81 -5.99
C LEU A 28 -12.72 -5.40 -4.67
N VAL A 29 -13.16 -4.27 -4.14
CA VAL A 29 -12.77 -3.78 -2.81
C VAL A 29 -14.01 -3.71 -1.92
N ILE A 30 -13.89 -4.19 -0.69
CA ILE A 30 -14.94 -4.09 0.34
C ILE A 30 -14.45 -3.10 1.40
N GLU A 31 -15.15 -1.99 1.52
CA GLU A 31 -14.84 -0.93 2.47
C GLU A 31 -15.98 -0.71 3.47
N PRO A 32 -15.69 -0.20 4.68
CA PRO A 32 -16.73 0.14 5.65
C PRO A 32 -17.56 1.33 5.16
N ILE A 33 -18.88 1.26 5.32
CA ILE A 33 -19.78 2.41 5.07
C ILE A 33 -19.58 3.49 6.14
N HIS A 34 -19.24 3.07 7.35
CA HIS A 34 -18.98 3.94 8.49
C HIS A 34 -17.77 3.46 9.27
N GLY A 35 -16.95 4.40 9.76
CA GLY A 35 -15.73 4.08 10.50
C GLY A 35 -14.54 3.74 9.59
N LYS A 36 -13.49 3.17 10.18
CA LYS A 36 -12.21 2.89 9.50
C LYS A 36 -11.96 1.40 9.26
N SER A 37 -12.75 0.50 9.85
CA SER A 37 -12.49 -0.93 9.82
C SER A 37 -13.76 -1.75 9.70
N ILE A 38 -13.64 -2.93 9.12
CA ILE A 38 -14.67 -3.95 9.04
C ILE A 38 -14.24 -5.12 9.93
N SER A 39 -15.14 -5.58 10.81
CA SER A 39 -14.92 -6.82 11.54
C SER A 39 -15.49 -7.97 10.71
N VAL A 40 -14.63 -8.88 10.29
CA VAL A 40 -15.01 -10.06 9.51
C VAL A 40 -15.09 -11.27 10.43
N THR A 41 -16.22 -11.95 10.46
CA THR A 41 -16.45 -13.14 11.25
C THR A 41 -15.97 -14.41 10.52
N GLU A 42 -15.70 -15.50 11.28
CA GLU A 42 -15.33 -16.79 10.69
C GLU A 42 -16.37 -17.31 9.70
N ASN A 43 -17.67 -17.08 9.97
CA ASN A 43 -18.75 -17.47 9.06
C ASN A 43 -18.71 -16.73 7.72
N GLU A 44 -18.30 -15.46 7.73
CA GLU A 44 -18.14 -14.66 6.50
C GLU A 44 -16.92 -15.13 5.71
N ILE A 45 -15.81 -15.43 6.40
CA ILE A 45 -14.62 -16.03 5.78
C ILE A 45 -14.98 -17.37 5.12
N GLN A 46 -15.75 -18.23 5.80
CA GLN A 46 -16.20 -19.50 5.22
C GLN A 46 -17.10 -19.29 3.99
N LYS A 47 -17.96 -18.28 4.01
CA LYS A 47 -18.79 -17.94 2.84
C LYS A 47 -17.92 -17.47 1.67
N LEU A 48 -16.93 -16.61 1.91
CA LEU A 48 -15.97 -16.16 0.89
C LEU A 48 -15.22 -17.35 0.27
N ASN A 49 -14.74 -18.27 1.10
CA ASN A 49 -14.02 -19.47 0.66
C ASN A 49 -14.88 -20.43 -0.18
N ASN A 50 -16.21 -20.39 -0.01
CA ASN A 50 -17.14 -21.23 -0.76
C ASN A 50 -17.59 -20.62 -2.10
N LEU A 51 -17.29 -19.36 -2.36
CA LEU A 51 -17.59 -18.68 -3.63
C LEU A 51 -16.54 -19.07 -4.66
N LYS A 52 -16.95 -19.83 -5.68
CA LYS A 52 -16.06 -20.32 -6.75
C LYS A 52 -15.58 -19.21 -7.69
N GLU A 53 -16.28 -18.10 -7.69
CA GLU A 53 -16.01 -16.92 -8.49
C GLU A 53 -14.86 -16.10 -7.92
N ILE A 54 -14.52 -16.27 -6.63
CA ILE A 54 -13.41 -15.57 -5.96
C ILE A 54 -12.16 -16.44 -6.06
N LEU A 55 -11.17 -15.99 -6.82
CA LEU A 55 -9.90 -16.68 -7.00
C LEU A 55 -8.96 -16.48 -5.80
N ALA A 56 -8.91 -15.28 -5.27
CA ALA A 56 -8.12 -14.90 -4.10
C ALA A 56 -8.72 -13.68 -3.43
N TYR A 57 -8.49 -13.52 -2.14
CA TYR A 57 -8.78 -12.30 -1.40
C TYR A 57 -7.66 -12.04 -0.39
N SER A 58 -7.52 -10.79 0.02
CA SER A 58 -6.53 -10.34 1.00
C SER A 58 -7.16 -9.34 1.96
N PHE A 59 -6.74 -9.39 3.22
CA PHE A 59 -7.10 -8.39 4.21
C PHE A 59 -6.04 -7.30 4.24
N VAL A 60 -6.50 -6.05 4.21
CA VAL A 60 -5.64 -4.87 4.21
C VAL A 60 -6.06 -3.93 5.33
N VAL A 61 -5.10 -3.39 6.04
CA VAL A 61 -5.28 -2.28 6.98
C VAL A 61 -4.51 -1.10 6.44
N GLU A 62 -5.18 0.01 6.22
CA GLU A 62 -4.56 1.23 5.73
C GLU A 62 -4.70 2.34 6.76
N GLU A 63 -3.60 3.05 7.04
CA GLU A 63 -3.59 4.16 7.98
C GLU A 63 -2.64 5.26 7.50
N ARG A 64 -3.01 6.51 7.78
CA ARG A 64 -2.17 7.66 7.51
C ARG A 64 -1.21 7.87 8.66
N VAL A 65 0.10 7.89 8.37
CA VAL A 65 1.16 7.92 9.37
C VAL A 65 2.20 8.97 9.04
N VAL A 66 3.05 9.27 10.01
CA VAL A 66 4.25 10.08 9.81
C VAL A 66 5.45 9.16 9.74
N PHE A 67 6.19 9.25 8.66
CA PHE A 67 7.49 8.59 8.49
C PHE A 67 8.60 9.53 8.88
N ASN A 68 9.53 9.04 9.71
CA ASN A 68 10.76 9.75 10.09
C ASN A 68 11.97 8.94 9.61
N TYR A 69 12.88 9.59 8.91
CA TYR A 69 14.15 9.00 8.48
C TYR A 69 15.27 10.02 8.60
N GLY A 70 16.17 9.83 9.58
CA GLY A 70 17.14 10.83 9.95
C GLY A 70 16.46 12.15 10.35
N GLU A 71 16.77 13.23 9.62
CA GLU A 71 16.15 14.55 9.84
C GLU A 71 14.90 14.80 8.97
N LYS A 72 14.53 13.86 8.12
CA LYS A 72 13.39 14.00 7.19
C LYS A 72 12.13 13.42 7.76
N GLN A 73 11.03 14.11 7.50
CA GLN A 73 9.68 13.68 7.85
C GLN A 73 8.77 13.74 6.63
N LEU A 74 7.90 12.76 6.50
CA LEU A 74 6.89 12.68 5.45
C LEU A 74 5.60 12.08 5.99
N VAL A 75 4.46 12.68 5.64
CA VAL A 75 3.14 12.10 5.92
C VAL A 75 2.70 11.33 4.70
N ALA A 76 2.45 10.04 4.86
CA ALA A 76 1.94 9.17 3.81
C ALA A 76 1.09 8.04 4.37
N ASN A 77 0.48 7.26 3.49
CA ASN A 77 -0.30 6.08 3.89
C ASN A 77 0.61 4.87 4.00
N ILE A 78 0.35 4.04 5.01
CA ILE A 78 0.95 2.72 5.16
C ILE A 78 -0.14 1.66 5.02
N LYS A 79 0.18 0.58 4.31
CA LYS A 79 -0.69 -0.60 4.18
C LYS A 79 -0.08 -1.79 4.92
N GLY A 80 -0.79 -2.28 5.92
CA GLY A 80 -0.52 -3.60 6.50
C GLY A 80 -1.26 -4.64 5.67
N ILE A 81 -0.55 -5.64 5.19
CA ILE A 81 -1.05 -6.63 4.24
C ILE A 81 -0.83 -8.06 4.76
N ASP A 82 -1.65 -8.98 4.29
CA ASP A 82 -1.47 -10.40 4.56
C ASP A 82 -0.62 -11.10 3.47
N SER A 83 -0.36 -12.39 3.65
CA SER A 83 0.45 -13.18 2.73
C SER A 83 -0.20 -13.44 1.36
N LEU A 84 -1.48 -13.13 1.21
CA LEU A 84 -2.24 -13.33 -0.03
C LEU A 84 -2.30 -12.08 -0.90
N TYR A 85 -1.85 -10.94 -0.38
CA TYR A 85 -1.92 -9.65 -1.07
C TYR A 85 -1.33 -9.67 -2.48
N ASN A 86 -0.16 -10.29 -2.66
CA ASN A 86 0.47 -10.40 -3.98
C ASN A 86 -0.30 -11.26 -4.97
N LYS A 87 -1.14 -12.19 -4.50
CA LYS A 87 -2.01 -12.98 -5.39
C LYS A 87 -3.18 -12.17 -5.93
N VAL A 88 -3.53 -11.09 -5.24
CA VAL A 88 -4.61 -10.19 -5.62
C VAL A 88 -4.09 -9.04 -6.48
N THR A 89 -2.94 -8.45 -6.12
CA THR A 89 -2.47 -7.20 -6.71
C THR A 89 -1.25 -7.33 -7.62
N ASN A 90 -0.51 -8.43 -7.57
CA ASN A 90 0.75 -8.64 -8.31
C ASN A 90 1.81 -7.53 -8.13
N ILE A 91 1.73 -6.72 -7.08
CA ILE A 91 2.61 -5.55 -6.86
C ILE A 91 4.08 -5.93 -6.68
N ASP A 92 4.35 -7.15 -6.24
CA ASP A 92 5.70 -7.72 -6.12
C ASP A 92 6.47 -7.77 -7.46
N LYS A 93 5.76 -7.77 -8.58
CA LYS A 93 6.36 -7.72 -9.94
C LYS A 93 6.89 -6.34 -10.31
N HIS A 94 6.50 -5.31 -9.57
CA HIS A 94 6.86 -3.92 -9.81
C HIS A 94 8.01 -3.42 -8.92
N ILE A 95 8.73 -4.33 -8.26
CA ILE A 95 9.92 -4.00 -7.47
C ILE A 95 11.03 -3.51 -8.41
N LEU A 96 11.53 -2.29 -8.15
CA LEU A 96 12.65 -1.70 -8.88
C LEU A 96 13.99 -2.03 -8.21
N TYR A 97 14.04 -1.98 -6.88
CA TYR A 97 15.24 -2.22 -6.08
C TYR A 97 14.90 -3.04 -4.86
N GLY A 98 15.83 -3.92 -4.47
CA GLY A 98 15.66 -4.80 -3.32
C GLY A 98 14.70 -5.95 -3.58
N ASP A 99 14.06 -6.41 -2.50
CA ASP A 99 13.17 -7.57 -2.52
C ASP A 99 11.82 -7.25 -1.89
N TRP A 100 10.82 -8.07 -2.22
CA TRP A 100 9.53 -8.02 -1.53
C TRP A 100 9.70 -8.43 -0.06
N LEU A 101 8.85 -7.88 0.80
CA LEU A 101 8.88 -8.16 2.24
C LEU A 101 8.66 -9.63 2.57
N LEU A 102 9.34 -10.09 3.61
CA LEU A 102 9.14 -11.43 4.16
C LEU A 102 8.01 -11.42 5.19
N PRO A 103 7.18 -12.47 5.23
CA PRO A 103 6.11 -12.59 6.22
C PRO A 103 6.64 -12.53 7.66
N ASN A 104 5.88 -11.90 8.54
CA ASN A 104 6.18 -11.78 9.98
C ASN A 104 7.53 -11.09 10.29
N THR A 105 7.92 -10.13 9.46
CA THR A 105 9.11 -9.30 9.69
C THR A 105 8.68 -7.83 9.83
N ASN A 106 9.59 -7.00 10.33
CA ASN A 106 9.42 -5.55 10.38
C ASN A 106 9.91 -4.89 9.08
N GLN A 107 9.82 -5.58 7.96
CA GLN A 107 10.19 -5.04 6.66
C GLN A 107 9.07 -4.17 6.09
N VAL A 108 9.47 -3.22 5.25
CA VAL A 108 8.57 -2.37 4.48
C VAL A 108 9.08 -2.23 3.05
N VAL A 109 8.17 -2.24 2.11
CA VAL A 109 8.43 -1.88 0.71
C VAL A 109 7.87 -0.49 0.48
N LEU A 110 8.69 0.41 -0.05
CA LEU A 110 8.35 1.82 -0.23
C LEU A 110 8.01 2.13 -1.69
N GLY A 111 7.07 3.02 -1.91
CA GLY A 111 6.89 3.64 -3.22
C GLY A 111 8.11 4.50 -3.57
N GLN A 112 8.44 4.57 -4.86
CA GLN A 112 9.63 5.29 -5.34
C GLN A 112 9.62 6.77 -4.93
N ILE A 113 8.47 7.43 -4.96
CA ILE A 113 8.36 8.85 -4.58
C ILE A 113 8.62 9.03 -3.08
N ILE A 114 8.09 8.14 -2.24
CA ILE A 114 8.34 8.16 -0.79
C ILE A 114 9.82 7.95 -0.49
N SER A 115 10.44 6.94 -1.13
CA SER A 115 11.87 6.66 -1.02
C SER A 115 12.72 7.88 -1.40
N ASN A 116 12.41 8.53 -2.53
CA ASN A 116 13.13 9.73 -2.98
C ASN A 116 12.97 10.91 -2.01
N ASN A 117 11.75 11.18 -1.53
CA ASN A 117 11.47 12.29 -0.62
C ASN A 117 12.20 12.14 0.71
N LEU A 118 12.21 10.92 1.25
CA LEU A 118 12.91 10.60 2.49
C LEU A 118 14.41 10.34 2.28
N SER A 119 14.86 10.13 1.03
CA SER A 119 16.21 9.65 0.67
C SER A 119 16.55 8.31 1.33
N VAL A 120 15.58 7.41 1.35
CA VAL A 120 15.72 6.05 1.89
C VAL A 120 16.15 5.11 0.78
N GLY A 121 17.25 4.37 1.00
CA GLY A 121 17.66 3.24 0.16
C GLY A 121 17.19 1.91 0.74
N THR A 122 17.41 0.83 0.00
CA THR A 122 17.23 -0.53 0.48
C THR A 122 18.51 -1.01 1.18
N TYR A 123 18.35 -1.80 2.26
CA TYR A 123 19.48 -2.42 2.99
C TYR A 123 20.54 -1.45 3.54
N THR A 124 20.12 -0.22 3.92
CA THR A 124 21.01 0.72 4.59
C THR A 124 20.91 0.49 6.11
N ASP A 125 22.05 0.14 6.72
CA ASP A 125 22.14 -0.08 8.17
C ASP A 125 22.26 1.22 8.98
N GLU A 126 22.34 2.38 8.33
CA GLU A 126 22.67 3.64 9.00
C GLU A 126 21.48 4.27 9.73
N HIS A 127 20.26 4.10 9.23
CA HIS A 127 19.06 4.68 9.85
C HIS A 127 17.87 3.76 9.69
N PHE A 128 17.04 3.70 10.73
CA PHE A 128 15.76 3.01 10.70
C PHE A 128 14.66 3.96 10.19
N LEU A 129 13.69 3.40 9.51
CA LEU A 129 12.47 4.10 9.19
C LEU A 129 11.52 4.03 10.39
N GLU A 130 11.34 5.16 11.06
CA GLU A 130 10.37 5.25 12.16
C GLU A 130 9.00 5.62 11.60
N VAL A 131 7.98 4.94 12.10
CA VAL A 131 6.59 5.19 11.75
C VAL A 131 5.81 5.58 12.99
N LEU A 132 5.18 6.73 12.94
CA LEU A 132 4.30 7.24 13.98
C LEU A 132 2.85 7.14 13.52
N ALA A 133 2.12 6.18 14.08
CA ALA A 133 0.70 6.00 13.84
C ALA A 133 -0.11 6.60 14.99
N MET A 134 -1.10 7.42 14.68
CA MET A 134 -1.96 8.05 15.68
C MET A 134 -2.77 6.97 16.42
N LYS A 135 -2.78 7.02 17.74
CA LYS A 135 -3.61 6.11 18.55
C LYS A 135 -5.08 6.43 18.34
N PRO A 136 -5.92 5.42 18.11
CA PRO A 136 -7.37 5.62 18.09
C PRO A 136 -7.86 5.98 19.50
N GLY A 137 -8.75 6.96 19.60
CA GLY A 137 -9.38 7.34 20.87
C GLY A 137 -9.90 8.77 20.84
N GLU A 138 -10.88 9.03 21.70
CA GLU A 138 -11.39 10.37 22.02
C GLU A 138 -10.86 10.74 23.41
N GLY A 139 -9.97 11.72 23.51
CA GLY A 139 -9.47 12.20 24.79
C GLY A 139 -8.27 13.12 24.66
N ALA A 140 -7.97 13.85 25.73
CA ALA A 140 -6.73 14.60 25.85
C ALA A 140 -5.59 13.64 26.23
N PHE A 141 -4.49 13.68 25.51
CA PHE A 141 -3.27 12.98 25.88
C PHE A 141 -2.46 13.85 26.85
N ASP A 142 -1.85 13.23 27.86
CA ASP A 142 -1.04 13.93 28.85
C ASP A 142 0.25 14.52 28.24
N SER A 143 0.77 13.85 27.19
CA SER A 143 1.88 14.34 26.41
C SER A 143 1.66 14.08 24.91
N PRO A 144 2.27 14.87 23.99
CA PRO A 144 2.20 14.60 22.55
C PRO A 144 2.74 13.21 22.15
N GLU A 145 3.69 12.67 22.91
CA GLU A 145 4.29 11.35 22.67
C GLU A 145 3.30 10.22 22.95
N ASP A 146 2.37 10.43 23.86
CA ASP A 146 1.33 9.44 24.18
C ASP A 146 0.26 9.31 23.10
N ALA A 147 0.19 10.27 22.17
CA ALA A 147 -0.78 10.28 21.08
C ALA A 147 -0.43 9.31 19.94
N TYR A 148 0.79 8.78 19.90
CA TYR A 148 1.26 7.97 18.79
C TYR A 148 1.74 6.59 19.25
N ASN A 149 1.55 5.59 18.39
CA ASN A 149 2.29 4.34 18.43
C ASN A 149 3.51 4.48 17.53
N LYS A 150 4.69 4.12 18.04
CA LYS A 150 5.96 4.19 17.31
C LYS A 150 6.38 2.78 16.90
N PHE A 151 6.69 2.62 15.62
CA PHE A 151 7.21 1.38 15.03
C PHE A 151 8.52 1.66 14.32
N THR A 152 9.41 0.69 14.32
CA THR A 152 10.66 0.72 13.57
C THR A 152 10.58 -0.30 12.44
N LEU A 153 10.76 0.18 11.20
CA LEU A 153 10.67 -0.63 9.99
C LEU A 153 12.01 -0.60 9.24
N TYR A 154 12.25 -1.67 8.47
CA TYR A 154 13.45 -1.86 7.65
C TYR A 154 13.05 -1.89 6.17
N PRO A 155 13.49 -0.92 5.36
CA PRO A 155 13.22 -0.91 3.92
C PRO A 155 13.88 -2.12 3.25
N SER A 156 13.08 -3.02 2.69
CA SER A 156 13.54 -4.20 1.95
C SER A 156 13.47 -4.02 0.45
N GLY A 157 12.58 -3.18 -0.04
CA GLY A 157 12.40 -2.95 -1.46
C GLY A 157 11.78 -1.60 -1.77
N ILE A 158 11.90 -1.20 -3.02
CA ILE A 158 11.29 0.00 -3.59
C ILE A 158 10.53 -0.43 -4.83
N TYR A 159 9.24 -0.10 -4.91
CA TYR A 159 8.41 -0.35 -6.08
C TYR A 159 8.09 0.96 -6.81
N SER A 160 7.75 0.85 -8.09
CA SER A 160 7.19 1.95 -8.86
C SER A 160 6.10 1.47 -9.79
N LEU A 161 5.00 2.20 -9.79
CA LEU A 161 3.84 1.97 -10.64
C LEU A 161 3.71 3.01 -11.73
N GLN A 162 4.67 3.93 -11.83
CA GLN A 162 4.63 5.09 -12.72
C GLN A 162 3.39 5.98 -12.50
N ASN A 163 2.79 5.89 -11.32
CA ASN A 163 1.63 6.68 -10.91
C ASN A 163 2.00 7.49 -9.66
N SER A 164 2.02 8.81 -9.79
CA SER A 164 2.42 9.73 -8.73
C SER A 164 1.52 9.73 -7.48
N ASP A 165 0.32 9.15 -7.58
CA ASP A 165 -0.62 9.09 -6.45
C ASP A 165 -0.42 7.82 -5.58
N ILE A 166 0.33 6.83 -6.10
CA ILE A 166 0.52 5.53 -5.46
C ILE A 166 1.98 5.28 -5.08
N ASP A 167 2.93 5.80 -5.84
CA ASP A 167 4.37 5.70 -5.55
C ASP A 167 4.73 6.61 -4.32
#